data_09fed575951ec1c7769ea77cb7bf13e6
#
_entry.id   09fed575951ec1c7769ea77cb7bf13e6
#
_cell.length_a   1.000
_cell.length_b   1.000
_cell.length_c   1.000
_cell.angle_alpha   90.00
_cell.angle_beta   90.00
_cell.angle_gamma   90.00
#
_symmetry.space_group_name_H-M   'P 1'
#
loop_
_entity.id
_entity.type
_entity.pdbx_description
1 polymer ?
#
loop_
_entity_poly.entity_id
_entity_poly.type
_entity_poly.pdbx_seq_one_letter_code
_entity_poly.pdbx_strand_id
1 'polypeptide(L)'
;MTHCITRRARGPGSVECRQRPEVDAAMPLSVVILAAGQGKRMKSDLPKVLQPLAGRPLLGHVLDTSLGLEAAATYVVYGHGGERVQAAFESRAVQWVLQAEQHGTGHAVAQAMPLIPDDHQVLVLYGDVPMVQLDTLARLVAAAGPDAVSLLSVMLPDPTGYGRIVRDGAGNVARIVEHKDANTKERAIHES
;
A
#
# COMPACT_ATOMS: atom_id res chain seq x y z
N MET A 1 14.29 -3.28 29.32
CA MET A 1 15.43 -4.00 29.94
C MET A 1 16.61 -3.96 28.99
N THR A 2 17.59 -3.12 29.29
CA THR A 2 18.76 -2.87 28.44
C THR A 2 19.79 -3.96 28.68
N HIS A 3 20.08 -4.80 27.70
CA HIS A 3 21.15 -5.81 27.81
C HIS A 3 22.48 -5.19 27.38
N CYS A 4 23.38 -4.99 28.33
CA CYS A 4 24.76 -4.55 28.10
C CYS A 4 25.67 -5.80 28.02
N ILE A 5 26.37 -6.01 26.90
CA ILE A 5 27.38 -7.09 26.76
C ILE A 5 28.75 -6.45 26.97
N THR A 6 29.41 -6.77 28.11
CA THR A 6 30.78 -6.35 28.39
C THR A 6 31.78 -7.39 27.92
N ARG A 7 32.72 -7.02 27.02
CA ARG A 7 33.98 -7.75 26.77
C ARG A 7 35.02 -7.23 27.72
N ARG A 8 35.58 -8.11 28.57
CA ARG A 8 36.76 -7.80 29.41
C ARG A 8 38.00 -7.64 28.51
N ALA A 9 38.52 -6.44 28.42
CA ALA A 9 39.89 -6.18 27.97
C ALA A 9 40.82 -6.19 29.20
N ARG A 10 42.00 -6.85 29.11
CA ARG A 10 43.02 -6.81 30.13
C ARG A 10 43.78 -5.48 30.02
N GLY A 11 43.72 -4.64 31.05
CA GLY A 11 44.47 -3.40 31.20
C GLY A 11 43.72 -2.37 32.03
N PRO A 12 44.41 -1.55 32.89
CA PRO A 12 43.76 -0.52 33.66
C PRO A 12 43.45 0.67 32.77
N GLY A 13 42.24 0.76 32.26
CA GLY A 13 41.75 1.84 31.46
C GLY A 13 40.22 1.82 31.46
N SER A 14 39.63 2.98 31.62
CA SER A 14 38.20 3.25 31.66
C SER A 14 37.43 2.48 30.57
N VAL A 15 36.40 1.74 30.97
CA VAL A 15 35.46 1.08 30.06
C VAL A 15 34.55 2.16 29.47
N GLU A 16 34.84 2.62 28.27
CA GLU A 16 33.91 3.40 27.48
C GLU A 16 32.77 2.49 27.04
N CYS A 17 31.59 2.70 27.60
CA CYS A 17 30.35 2.10 27.13
C CYS A 17 30.04 2.72 25.75
N ARG A 18 30.51 2.08 24.66
CA ARG A 18 30.01 2.42 23.34
C ARG A 18 28.53 2.08 23.28
N GLN A 19 27.69 3.10 23.32
CA GLN A 19 26.30 2.97 22.94
C GLN A 19 26.27 2.28 21.58
N ARG A 20 25.51 1.18 21.45
CA ARG A 20 25.13 0.65 20.14
C ARG A 20 24.52 1.82 19.37
N PRO A 21 24.81 1.98 18.07
CA PRO A 21 23.99 2.86 17.26
C PRO A 21 22.55 2.43 17.46
N GLU A 22 21.68 3.37 17.80
CA GLU A 22 20.24 3.13 17.76
C GLU A 22 19.96 2.48 16.41
N VAL A 23 19.41 1.27 16.46
CA VAL A 23 18.85 0.64 15.26
C VAL A 23 17.75 1.61 14.87
N ASP A 24 17.87 2.24 13.71
CA ASP A 24 16.83 3.10 13.15
C ASP A 24 15.51 2.37 13.35
N ALA A 25 14.69 2.88 14.24
CA ALA A 25 13.39 2.29 14.51
C ALA A 25 12.65 2.37 13.18
N ALA A 26 12.33 1.23 12.59
CA ALA A 26 11.60 1.19 11.33
C ALA A 26 10.38 2.10 11.45
N MET A 27 10.19 3.01 10.50
CA MET A 27 9.05 3.94 10.50
C MET A 27 7.75 3.15 10.66
N PRO A 28 6.82 3.58 11.53
CA PRO A 28 5.55 2.90 11.67
C PRO A 28 4.83 2.85 10.33
N LEU A 29 4.15 1.74 10.05
CA LEU A 29 3.43 1.55 8.80
C LEU A 29 1.95 1.89 8.96
N SER A 30 1.40 2.70 8.05
CA SER A 30 -0.04 2.86 7.85
C SER A 30 -0.45 2.27 6.52
N VAL A 31 -1.54 1.50 6.50
CA VAL A 31 -2.08 0.92 5.27
C VAL A 31 -3.34 1.68 4.85
N VAL A 32 -3.41 2.11 3.60
CA VAL A 32 -4.59 2.75 2.98
C VAL A 32 -5.14 1.81 1.91
N ILE A 33 -6.36 1.30 2.11
CA ILE A 33 -7.02 0.40 1.15
C ILE A 33 -8.11 1.18 0.40
N LEU A 34 -7.98 1.23 -0.93
CA LEU A 34 -8.91 1.94 -1.79
C LEU A 34 -10.09 1.03 -2.17
N ALA A 35 -11.28 1.35 -1.65
CA ALA A 35 -12.52 0.61 -1.84
C ALA A 35 -13.67 1.47 -2.40
N ALA A 36 -13.39 2.70 -2.86
CA ALA A 36 -14.39 3.66 -3.33
C ALA A 36 -14.89 3.42 -4.77
N GLY A 37 -14.31 2.46 -5.50
CA GLY A 37 -14.64 2.16 -6.89
C GLY A 37 -16.05 1.59 -7.08
N GLN A 38 -16.87 2.23 -7.93
CA GLN A 38 -18.29 1.81 -8.18
C GLN A 38 -18.43 0.51 -8.98
N GLY A 39 -17.37 -0.02 -9.59
CA GLY A 39 -17.43 -1.28 -10.36
C GLY A 39 -18.44 -1.30 -11.52
N LYS A 40 -18.72 -0.14 -12.17
CA LYS A 40 -19.76 0.02 -13.23
C LYS A 40 -19.75 -1.05 -14.33
N ARG A 41 -18.58 -1.64 -14.60
CA ARG A 41 -18.41 -2.70 -15.61
C ARG A 41 -18.96 -4.07 -15.18
N MET A 42 -19.18 -4.29 -13.88
CA MET A 42 -19.58 -5.60 -13.35
C MET A 42 -21.08 -5.88 -13.46
N LYS A 43 -21.90 -4.88 -13.85
CA LYS A 43 -23.37 -5.02 -14.00
C LYS A 43 -24.02 -5.71 -12.79
N SER A 44 -23.62 -5.36 -11.58
CA SER A 44 -24.06 -5.94 -10.32
C SER A 44 -24.38 -4.81 -9.33
N ASP A 45 -25.45 -4.97 -8.54
CA ASP A 45 -25.81 -4.05 -7.45
C ASP A 45 -24.89 -4.20 -6.23
N LEU A 46 -24.06 -5.24 -6.22
CA LEU A 46 -23.07 -5.45 -5.17
C LEU A 46 -21.81 -4.64 -5.48
N PRO A 47 -21.32 -3.81 -4.52
CA PRO A 47 -20.03 -3.11 -4.68
C PRO A 47 -18.91 -4.06 -5.13
N LYS A 48 -18.02 -3.58 -6.02
CA LYS A 48 -16.95 -4.42 -6.59
C LYS A 48 -16.15 -5.15 -5.51
N VAL A 49 -15.78 -4.44 -4.45
CA VAL A 49 -14.98 -4.96 -3.34
C VAL A 49 -15.70 -6.00 -2.47
N LEU A 50 -17.03 -6.09 -2.58
CA LEU A 50 -17.86 -7.13 -1.93
C LEU A 50 -18.10 -8.35 -2.81
N GLN A 51 -17.71 -8.32 -4.08
CA GLN A 51 -17.84 -9.50 -4.95
C GLN A 51 -17.07 -10.68 -4.36
N PRO A 52 -17.66 -11.88 -4.36
CA PRO A 52 -17.03 -13.03 -3.73
C PRO A 52 -15.92 -13.63 -4.61
N LEU A 53 -14.81 -13.96 -3.98
CA LEU A 53 -13.75 -14.82 -4.48
C LEU A 53 -13.55 -15.95 -3.48
N ALA A 54 -13.71 -17.21 -3.92
CA ALA A 54 -13.63 -18.38 -3.05
C ALA A 54 -14.51 -18.26 -1.78
N GLY A 55 -15.75 -17.74 -1.94
CA GLY A 55 -16.74 -17.61 -0.87
C GLY A 55 -16.52 -16.40 0.08
N ARG A 56 -15.53 -15.53 -0.18
CA ARG A 56 -15.22 -14.36 0.65
C ARG A 56 -15.15 -13.09 -0.21
N PRO A 57 -15.57 -11.91 0.33
CA PRO A 57 -15.43 -10.65 -0.41
C PRO A 57 -13.98 -10.35 -0.80
N LEU A 58 -13.76 -9.73 -1.98
CA LEU A 58 -12.43 -9.30 -2.43
C LEU A 58 -11.70 -8.48 -1.37
N LEU A 59 -12.37 -7.49 -0.77
CA LEU A 59 -11.80 -6.67 0.29
C LEU A 59 -11.40 -7.49 1.53
N GLY A 60 -12.13 -8.56 1.83
CA GLY A 60 -11.78 -9.46 2.94
C GLY A 60 -10.41 -10.10 2.78
N HIS A 61 -10.06 -10.53 1.57
CA HIS A 61 -8.72 -11.06 1.27
C HIS A 61 -7.64 -10.00 1.45
N VAL A 62 -7.88 -8.77 0.94
CA VAL A 62 -6.92 -7.67 1.07
C VAL A 62 -6.70 -7.29 2.53
N LEU A 63 -7.78 -7.20 3.31
CA LEU A 63 -7.71 -6.92 4.74
C LEU A 63 -6.90 -7.98 5.50
N ASP A 64 -7.14 -9.27 5.22
CA ASP A 64 -6.39 -10.33 5.90
C ASP A 64 -4.89 -10.29 5.55
N THR A 65 -4.55 -10.01 4.28
CA THR A 65 -3.14 -9.85 3.88
C THR A 65 -2.52 -8.62 4.56
N SER A 66 -3.26 -7.50 4.66
CA SER A 66 -2.76 -6.28 5.31
C SER A 66 -2.53 -6.46 6.82
N LEU A 67 -3.33 -7.27 7.50
CA LEU A 67 -3.14 -7.57 8.92
C LEU A 67 -1.80 -8.26 9.20
N GLY A 68 -1.32 -9.09 8.26
CA GLY A 68 -0.01 -9.75 8.38
C GLY A 68 1.19 -8.81 8.32
N LEU A 69 0.99 -7.53 7.95
CA LEU A 69 2.05 -6.50 7.94
C LEU A 69 2.24 -5.84 9.32
N GLU A 70 1.42 -6.16 10.31
CA GLU A 70 1.46 -5.57 11.66
C GLU A 70 1.47 -4.04 11.63
N ALA A 71 0.71 -3.45 10.69
CA ALA A 71 0.62 -2.00 10.53
C ALA A 71 0.05 -1.32 11.78
N ALA A 72 0.54 -0.13 12.11
CA ALA A 72 0.06 0.70 13.22
C ALA A 72 -1.41 1.10 13.04
N ALA A 73 -1.85 1.32 11.78
CA ALA A 73 -3.24 1.59 11.45
C ALA A 73 -3.58 1.14 10.03
N THR A 74 -4.86 0.76 9.82
CA THR A 74 -5.40 0.45 8.49
C THR A 74 -6.62 1.34 8.22
N TYR A 75 -6.58 2.06 7.11
CA TYR A 75 -7.61 2.96 6.64
C TYR A 75 -8.28 2.36 5.41
N VAL A 76 -9.60 2.32 5.38
CA VAL A 76 -10.37 1.86 4.20
C VAL A 76 -11.12 3.05 3.63
N VAL A 77 -10.71 3.49 2.44
CA VAL A 77 -11.36 4.60 1.73
C VAL A 77 -12.52 4.06 0.92
N TYR A 78 -13.74 4.46 1.29
CA TYR A 78 -14.97 4.04 0.62
C TYR A 78 -15.67 5.22 -0.05
N GLY A 79 -16.50 4.94 -1.06
CA GLY A 79 -17.26 5.95 -1.79
C GLY A 79 -18.72 6.05 -1.34
N HIS A 80 -19.46 6.89 -2.02
CA HIS A 80 -20.91 7.04 -1.81
C HIS A 80 -21.62 5.68 -1.98
N GLY A 81 -22.56 5.35 -1.07
CA GLY A 81 -23.23 4.06 -1.03
C GLY A 81 -22.37 2.93 -0.43
N GLY A 82 -21.26 3.28 0.23
CA GLY A 82 -20.33 2.32 0.84
C GLY A 82 -20.75 1.81 2.22
N GLU A 83 -21.92 2.19 2.72
CA GLU A 83 -22.46 1.71 4.01
C GLU A 83 -22.56 0.18 4.04
N ARG A 84 -22.86 -0.45 2.89
CA ARG A 84 -22.88 -1.92 2.75
C ARG A 84 -21.48 -2.52 2.92
N VAL A 85 -20.43 -1.79 2.50
CA VAL A 85 -19.03 -2.22 2.66
C VAL A 85 -18.65 -2.13 4.13
N GLN A 86 -18.99 -1.02 4.81
CA GLN A 86 -18.72 -0.86 6.23
C GLN A 86 -19.44 -1.93 7.07
N ALA A 87 -20.74 -2.17 6.82
CA ALA A 87 -21.54 -3.17 7.53
C ALA A 87 -20.97 -4.60 7.36
N ALA A 88 -20.43 -4.93 6.17
CA ALA A 88 -19.84 -6.23 5.93
C ALA A 88 -18.52 -6.48 6.71
N PHE A 89 -17.91 -5.43 7.22
CA PHE A 89 -16.61 -5.49 7.92
C PHE A 89 -16.60 -4.74 9.25
N GLU A 90 -17.78 -4.52 9.88
CA GLU A 90 -17.90 -3.76 11.14
C GLU A 90 -17.05 -4.34 12.29
N SER A 91 -16.81 -5.65 12.27
CA SER A 91 -15.97 -6.35 13.26
C SER A 91 -14.46 -6.17 13.06
N ARG A 92 -14.04 -5.53 11.98
CA ARG A 92 -12.63 -5.33 11.65
C ARG A 92 -12.10 -4.04 12.29
N ALA A 93 -10.91 -4.12 12.88
CA ALA A 93 -10.22 -2.96 13.46
C ALA A 93 -9.59 -2.09 12.34
N VAL A 94 -10.45 -1.37 11.61
CA VAL A 94 -10.05 -0.45 10.53
C VAL A 94 -10.72 0.92 10.72
N GLN A 95 -10.09 1.96 10.19
CA GLN A 95 -10.65 3.29 10.13
C GLN A 95 -11.31 3.52 8.77
N TRP A 96 -12.57 3.92 8.78
CA TRP A 96 -13.34 4.17 7.56
C TRP A 96 -13.21 5.64 7.14
N VAL A 97 -12.84 5.88 5.89
CA VAL A 97 -12.62 7.22 5.33
C VAL A 97 -13.53 7.43 4.13
N LEU A 98 -14.40 8.41 4.19
CA LEU A 98 -15.34 8.71 3.09
C LEU A 98 -14.63 9.52 2.00
N GLN A 99 -14.66 9.02 0.77
CA GLN A 99 -14.43 9.80 -0.43
C GLN A 99 -15.78 10.25 -1.00
N ALA A 100 -16.23 11.43 -0.63
CA ALA A 100 -17.53 11.96 -1.06
C ALA A 100 -17.61 12.19 -2.57
N GLU A 101 -16.54 12.73 -3.16
CA GLU A 101 -16.43 12.99 -4.60
C GLU A 101 -15.35 12.12 -5.22
N GLN A 102 -15.67 11.45 -6.33
CA GLN A 102 -14.78 10.48 -6.96
C GLN A 102 -13.87 11.12 -8.01
N HIS A 103 -12.86 11.88 -7.57
CA HIS A 103 -11.86 12.53 -8.44
C HIS A 103 -10.62 11.65 -8.71
N GLY A 104 -10.75 10.34 -8.60
CA GLY A 104 -9.70 9.36 -8.90
C GLY A 104 -8.94 8.86 -7.67
N THR A 105 -7.93 8.03 -7.96
CA THR A 105 -7.15 7.28 -6.96
C THR A 105 -6.35 8.19 -6.03
N GLY A 106 -5.65 9.18 -6.58
CA GLY A 106 -4.88 10.15 -5.77
C GLY A 106 -5.76 10.94 -4.82
N HIS A 107 -6.95 11.36 -5.26
CA HIS A 107 -7.92 12.02 -4.40
C HIS A 107 -8.41 11.10 -3.27
N ALA A 108 -8.61 9.81 -3.56
CA ALA A 108 -8.99 8.84 -2.53
C ALA A 108 -7.90 8.70 -1.45
N VAL A 109 -6.63 8.59 -1.82
CA VAL A 109 -5.51 8.59 -0.87
C VAL A 109 -5.48 9.88 -0.05
N ALA A 110 -5.66 11.04 -0.71
CA ALA A 110 -5.64 12.35 -0.05
C ALA A 110 -6.70 12.50 1.06
N GLN A 111 -7.81 11.74 0.99
CA GLN A 111 -8.81 11.74 2.08
C GLN A 111 -8.28 11.07 3.36
N ALA A 112 -7.41 10.08 3.24
CA ALA A 112 -6.83 9.38 4.39
C ALA A 112 -5.61 10.10 4.99
N MET A 113 -4.85 10.83 4.18
CA MET A 113 -3.58 11.46 4.60
C MET A 113 -3.68 12.32 5.87
N PRO A 114 -4.74 13.16 6.09
CA PRO A 114 -4.85 13.96 7.31
C PRO A 114 -5.02 13.16 8.60
N LEU A 115 -5.30 11.86 8.50
CA LEU A 115 -5.49 10.94 9.63
C LEU A 115 -4.23 10.13 9.95
N ILE A 116 -3.22 10.22 9.10
CA ILE A 116 -1.97 9.46 9.19
C ILE A 116 -0.89 10.39 9.76
N PRO A 117 -0.17 9.97 10.82
CA PRO A 117 0.97 10.74 11.33
C PRO A 117 2.07 10.92 10.26
N ASP A 118 2.74 12.10 10.27
CA ASP A 118 3.76 12.46 9.27
C ASP A 118 5.01 11.55 9.31
N ASP A 119 5.26 10.88 10.43
CA ASP A 119 6.37 9.95 10.65
C ASP A 119 6.05 8.51 10.22
N HIS A 120 4.86 8.26 9.66
CA HIS A 120 4.47 6.95 9.17
C HIS A 120 4.85 6.75 7.70
N GLN A 121 5.31 5.55 7.38
CA GLN A 121 5.34 5.04 6.01
C GLN A 121 3.92 4.67 5.58
N VAL A 122 3.53 4.97 4.34
CA VAL A 122 2.18 4.72 3.83
C VAL A 122 2.21 3.68 2.72
N LEU A 123 1.50 2.57 2.93
CA LEU A 123 1.26 1.55 1.91
C LEU A 123 -0.15 1.70 1.35
N VAL A 124 -0.26 1.90 0.03
CA VAL A 124 -1.56 1.99 -0.65
C VAL A 124 -1.88 0.67 -1.34
N LEU A 125 -3.04 0.09 -1.02
CA LEU A 125 -3.56 -1.14 -1.60
C LEU A 125 -4.91 -0.90 -2.32
N TYR A 126 -5.20 -1.72 -3.31
CA TYR A 126 -6.50 -1.74 -3.97
C TYR A 126 -7.38 -2.84 -3.37
N GLY A 127 -8.57 -2.48 -2.88
CA GLY A 127 -9.51 -3.41 -2.24
C GLY A 127 -10.10 -4.47 -3.16
N ASP A 128 -9.86 -4.35 -4.46
CA ASP A 128 -10.29 -5.28 -5.51
C ASP A 128 -9.13 -6.08 -6.13
N VAL A 129 -7.94 -6.05 -5.52
CA VAL A 129 -6.74 -6.82 -5.93
C VAL A 129 -6.34 -7.80 -4.81
N PRO A 130 -7.08 -8.92 -4.67
CA PRO A 130 -7.02 -9.78 -3.48
C PRO A 130 -5.82 -10.75 -3.44
N MET A 131 -5.07 -10.90 -4.55
CA MET A 131 -4.08 -11.98 -4.69
C MET A 131 -2.63 -11.55 -4.42
N VAL A 132 -2.42 -10.30 -3.96
CA VAL A 132 -1.07 -9.83 -3.58
C VAL A 132 -0.65 -10.54 -2.31
N GLN A 133 0.54 -11.18 -2.36
CA GLN A 133 1.06 -11.97 -1.25
C GLN A 133 1.71 -11.07 -0.19
N LEU A 134 1.63 -11.49 1.07
CA LEU A 134 2.21 -10.77 2.21
C LEU A 134 3.71 -10.50 2.02
N ASP A 135 4.48 -11.51 1.58
CA ASP A 135 5.91 -11.38 1.32
C ASP A 135 6.23 -10.31 0.26
N THR A 136 5.39 -10.20 -0.78
CA THR A 136 5.51 -9.16 -1.81
C THR A 136 5.30 -7.77 -1.21
N LEU A 137 4.30 -7.60 -0.35
CA LEU A 137 4.02 -6.34 0.33
C LEU A 137 5.14 -5.98 1.32
N ALA A 138 5.63 -6.95 2.08
CA ALA A 138 6.75 -6.73 3.01
C ALA A 138 8.01 -6.26 2.27
N ARG A 139 8.34 -6.86 1.14
CA ARG A 139 9.45 -6.43 0.28
C ARG A 139 9.22 -5.03 -0.31
N LEU A 140 7.99 -4.71 -0.71
CA LEU A 140 7.65 -3.38 -1.23
C LEU A 140 7.86 -2.30 -0.16
N VAL A 141 7.39 -2.55 1.07
CA VAL A 141 7.57 -1.66 2.22
C VAL A 141 9.06 -1.49 2.55
N ALA A 142 9.81 -2.60 2.60
CA ALA A 142 11.25 -2.56 2.90
C ALA A 142 12.08 -1.85 1.81
N ALA A 143 11.60 -1.82 0.56
CA ALA A 143 12.27 -1.15 -0.55
C ALA A 143 12.03 0.36 -0.57
N ALA A 144 11.03 0.87 0.15
CA ALA A 144 10.74 2.30 0.22
C ALA A 144 11.69 2.97 1.22
N GLY A 145 12.49 3.89 0.74
CA GLY A 145 13.30 4.78 1.60
C GLY A 145 12.46 5.95 2.15
N PRO A 146 13.02 6.75 3.08
CA PRO A 146 12.30 7.85 3.74
C PRO A 146 11.77 8.91 2.75
N ASP A 147 12.49 9.15 1.66
CA ASP A 147 12.13 10.14 0.63
C ASP A 147 11.85 9.50 -0.73
N ALA A 148 11.47 8.22 -0.75
CA ALA A 148 11.29 7.47 -1.98
C ALA A 148 9.91 6.80 -2.05
N VAL A 149 9.38 6.69 -3.26
CA VAL A 149 8.17 5.92 -3.57
C VAL A 149 8.57 4.58 -4.18
N SER A 150 8.14 3.49 -3.56
CA SER A 150 8.25 2.15 -4.13
C SER A 150 6.97 1.78 -4.87
N LEU A 151 7.12 1.15 -6.01
CA LEU A 151 6.01 0.77 -6.87
C LEU A 151 6.10 -0.73 -7.20
N LEU A 152 4.96 -1.42 -7.07
CA LEU A 152 4.82 -2.79 -7.58
C LEU A 152 4.32 -2.71 -9.01
N SER A 153 5.15 -3.14 -9.95
CA SER A 153 4.79 -3.23 -11.37
C SER A 153 4.75 -4.67 -11.86
N VAL A 154 4.15 -4.88 -13.01
CA VAL A 154 4.03 -6.19 -13.65
C VAL A 154 4.30 -6.10 -15.15
N MET A 155 4.98 -7.10 -15.70
CA MET A 155 5.15 -7.25 -17.14
C MET A 155 3.97 -8.02 -17.72
N LEU A 156 3.13 -7.37 -18.52
CA LEU A 156 1.96 -7.99 -19.14
C LEU A 156 2.23 -8.28 -20.62
N PRO A 157 1.87 -9.46 -21.12
CA PRO A 157 1.94 -9.75 -22.58
C PRO A 157 1.06 -8.80 -23.39
N ASP A 158 -0.13 -8.48 -22.88
CA ASP A 158 -1.02 -7.45 -23.44
C ASP A 158 -1.45 -6.50 -22.30
N PRO A 159 -0.86 -5.29 -22.23
CA PRO A 159 -1.18 -4.29 -21.22
C PRO A 159 -2.35 -3.38 -21.62
N THR A 160 -3.17 -3.75 -22.61
CA THR A 160 -4.31 -2.96 -23.05
C THR A 160 -5.26 -2.63 -21.90
N GLY A 161 -5.57 -1.36 -21.74
CA GLY A 161 -6.46 -0.86 -20.66
C GLY A 161 -5.76 -0.53 -19.33
N TYR A 162 -4.48 -0.86 -19.19
CA TYR A 162 -3.68 -0.52 -18.00
C TYR A 162 -2.83 0.74 -18.25
N GLY A 163 -2.38 1.39 -17.18
CA GLY A 163 -1.34 2.42 -17.22
C GLY A 163 0.00 1.84 -17.68
N ARG A 164 0.90 2.69 -18.12
CA ARG A 164 2.26 2.30 -18.54
C ARG A 164 3.29 2.94 -17.64
N ILE A 165 4.24 2.14 -17.16
CA ILE A 165 5.38 2.64 -16.42
C ILE A 165 6.44 3.12 -17.42
N VAL A 166 6.60 4.43 -17.52
CA VAL A 166 7.63 5.04 -18.37
C VAL A 166 8.89 5.26 -17.56
N ARG A 167 10.00 4.69 -18.03
CA ARG A 167 11.31 4.84 -17.38
C ARG A 167 12.18 5.84 -18.15
N ASP A 168 13.05 6.53 -17.43
CA ASP A 168 14.11 7.37 -17.99
C ASP A 168 15.30 6.56 -18.52
N GLY A 169 16.30 7.25 -19.07
CA GLY A 169 17.50 6.60 -19.61
C GLY A 169 18.39 5.91 -18.53
N ALA A 170 18.18 6.19 -17.25
CA ALA A 170 18.84 5.56 -16.12
C ALA A 170 18.04 4.39 -15.54
N GLY A 171 16.83 4.12 -16.06
CA GLY A 171 15.94 3.05 -15.60
C GLY A 171 15.01 3.45 -14.45
N ASN A 172 15.02 4.70 -14.00
CA ASN A 172 14.11 5.18 -12.96
C ASN A 172 12.70 5.37 -13.53
N VAL A 173 11.68 5.21 -12.68
CA VAL A 173 10.30 5.53 -13.06
C VAL A 173 10.17 7.05 -13.23
N ALA A 174 9.97 7.49 -14.46
CA ALA A 174 9.79 8.90 -14.79
C ALA A 174 8.33 9.34 -14.65
N ARG A 175 7.39 8.48 -15.05
CA ARG A 175 5.94 8.75 -14.95
C ARG A 175 5.12 7.49 -15.20
N ILE A 176 3.85 7.56 -14.83
CA ILE A 176 2.82 6.59 -15.20
C ILE A 176 1.87 7.27 -16.19
N VAL A 177 1.57 6.62 -17.32
CA VAL A 177 0.69 7.14 -18.36
C VAL A 177 -0.49 6.21 -18.54
N GLU A 178 -1.70 6.72 -18.36
CA GLU A 178 -2.92 5.95 -18.58
C GLU A 178 -3.05 5.52 -20.07
N HIS A 179 -3.62 4.34 -20.30
CA HIS A 179 -3.77 3.79 -21.66
C HIS A 179 -4.41 4.76 -22.66
N LYS A 180 -5.42 5.51 -22.23
CA LYS A 180 -6.15 6.48 -23.06
C LYS A 180 -5.27 7.68 -23.48
N ASP A 181 -4.32 8.07 -22.63
CA ASP A 181 -3.46 9.24 -22.80
C ASP A 181 -2.09 8.86 -23.40
N ALA A 182 -1.80 7.56 -23.51
CA ALA A 182 -0.52 7.03 -24.00
C ALA A 182 -0.39 7.21 -25.52
N ASN A 183 0.76 7.72 -25.97
CA ASN A 183 1.13 7.76 -27.37
C ASN A 183 1.55 6.36 -27.89
N THR A 184 1.83 6.24 -29.19
CA THR A 184 2.16 4.94 -29.83
C THR A 184 3.36 4.24 -29.21
N LYS A 185 4.42 5.00 -28.84
CA LYS A 185 5.62 4.42 -28.19
C LYS A 185 5.32 3.94 -26.78
N GLU A 186 4.56 4.73 -26.04
CA GLU A 186 4.17 4.40 -24.67
C GLU A 186 3.22 3.19 -24.63
N ARG A 187 2.30 3.06 -25.59
CA ARG A 187 1.42 1.88 -25.70
C ARG A 187 2.17 0.58 -25.94
N ALA A 188 3.36 0.64 -26.53
CA ALA A 188 4.22 -0.53 -26.74
C ALA A 188 4.98 -0.99 -25.48
N ILE A 189 4.93 -0.22 -24.39
CA ILE A 189 5.51 -0.61 -23.10
C ILE A 189 4.65 -1.70 -22.49
N HIS A 190 5.27 -2.79 -22.06
CA HIS A 190 4.62 -3.93 -21.42
C HIS A 190 4.58 -3.85 -19.90
N GLU A 191 5.32 -2.92 -19.30
CA GLU A 191 5.33 -2.69 -17.86
C GLU A 191 4.14 -1.79 -17.44
N SER A 192 3.36 -2.28 -16.49
CA SER A 192 2.14 -1.65 -15.99
C SER A 192 2.09 -1.64 -14.46
#